data_aa8e315cb03b5c7232c227eed67a770e
#
_entry.id   aa8e315cb03b5c7232c227eed67a770e
#
_cell.length_a   1.000
_cell.length_b   1.000
_cell.length_c   1.000
_cell.angle_alpha   90.00
_cell.angle_beta   90.00
_cell.angle_gamma   90.00
#
_symmetry.space_group_name_H-M   'P 1'
#
loop_
_entity.id
_entity.type
_entity.pdbx_description
1 polymer ?
#
loop_
_entity_poly.entity_id
_entity_poly.type
_entity_poly.pdbx_seq_one_letter_code
_entity_poly.pdbx_strand_id
1 'polypeptide(L)'
;VKKKITAGVLLILLLAGVCIQPAYANSAQRHWRGTDGTGAVVTGEDCPIVVDKELLTFDVQEFPEQYYPDTDSFLAYTGNVTAEYIFRNPANYAVTATLVFPFGNLPHYGEYIYDRATGRPVDVSDTLKYGVTLDGNSVEATVRHTLKARHTTFSLDEDLPKLADSYISDSFFNPDLPVWVQRYSVTGIDKEYGAATAAFVINADSTKTRVLCEEQTGGARLKAGVRASCWVQNGDTITVYIFGEFPKEGLVWTLYENGSCEKVIEGTVSPEISEMTFKDYALRDYDETSGILESDWYNAQVELLRLSSETWGSGLIQIEEGDFSLMRWYEYTLTLEPGQTLKNAVTAPLYPAIDAGYTPSLYSYTYLLSPAKTWAQFGELEVVVKTPYYMTESGIDGFTKTDGGYALTLPGLPESELTFTLSESETPQPPKWSSLYIMPTEFIIVMAAVLAAVGVAVFL
;
A
#
# COMPACT_ATOMS: atom_id res chain seq x y z
N VAL A 1 -3.90 -24.99 31.79
CA VAL A 1 -2.82 -23.98 31.74
C VAL A 1 -1.97 -24.17 30.47
N LYS A 2 -1.53 -25.41 30.14
CA LYS A 2 -0.69 -25.68 28.94
C LYS A 2 -1.33 -25.26 27.61
N LYS A 3 -2.65 -25.37 27.42
CA LYS A 3 -3.36 -24.96 26.21
C LYS A 3 -3.43 -23.42 25.98
N LYS A 4 -3.33 -22.61 27.03
CA LYS A 4 -3.37 -21.14 26.92
C LYS A 4 -1.98 -20.55 26.58
N ILE A 5 -0.90 -21.19 26.99
CA ILE A 5 0.47 -20.80 26.68
C ILE A 5 0.77 -21.09 25.21
N THR A 6 0.30 -22.22 24.67
CA THR A 6 0.47 -22.57 23.25
C THR A 6 -0.28 -21.60 22.34
N ALA A 7 -1.47 -21.10 22.73
CA ALA A 7 -2.23 -20.12 21.97
C ALA A 7 -1.55 -18.73 21.92
N GLY A 8 -0.90 -18.32 23.02
CA GLY A 8 -0.17 -17.04 23.06
C GLY A 8 1.10 -17.05 22.22
N VAL A 9 1.85 -18.15 22.20
CA VAL A 9 3.04 -18.31 21.36
C VAL A 9 2.67 -18.43 19.88
N LEU A 10 1.56 -19.10 19.56
CA LEU A 10 1.05 -19.20 18.19
C LEU A 10 0.58 -17.84 17.66
N LEU A 11 -0.03 -16.98 18.51
CA LEU A 11 -0.46 -15.65 18.15
C LEU A 11 0.74 -14.70 17.89
N ILE A 12 1.82 -14.82 18.65
CA ILE A 12 3.05 -14.05 18.44
C ILE A 12 3.78 -14.51 17.16
N LEU A 13 3.76 -15.79 16.84
CA LEU A 13 4.32 -16.33 15.59
C LEU A 13 3.49 -15.94 14.35
N LEU A 14 2.16 -15.80 14.49
CA LEU A 14 1.28 -15.29 13.44
C LEU A 14 1.44 -13.78 13.21
N LEU A 15 1.79 -13.00 14.22
CA LEU A 15 2.05 -11.55 14.09
C LEU A 15 3.44 -11.24 13.54
N ALA A 16 4.40 -12.15 13.62
CA ALA A 16 5.74 -11.97 13.07
C ALA A 16 5.88 -12.34 11.58
N GLY A 17 4.82 -12.90 10.97
CA GLY A 17 4.84 -13.42 9.60
C GLY A 17 4.17 -12.57 8.53
N VAL A 18 3.67 -11.36 8.84
CA VAL A 18 3.07 -10.49 7.83
C VAL A 18 4.16 -9.61 7.22
N CYS A 19 5.06 -10.20 6.46
CA CYS A 19 5.84 -9.46 5.47
C CYS A 19 4.86 -9.01 4.39
N ILE A 20 4.69 -7.70 4.22
CA ILE A 20 3.91 -7.11 3.14
C ILE A 20 4.64 -7.44 1.86
N GLN A 21 4.05 -8.31 1.07
CA GLN A 21 4.58 -8.63 -0.25
C GLN A 21 3.97 -7.65 -1.25
N PRO A 22 4.78 -6.98 -2.09
CA PRO A 22 4.25 -6.32 -3.27
C PRO A 22 3.57 -7.40 -4.13
N ALA A 23 2.27 -7.22 -4.38
CA ALA A 23 1.48 -8.17 -5.15
C ALA A 23 1.31 -7.63 -6.56
N TYR A 24 1.58 -8.45 -7.54
CA TYR A 24 1.26 -8.23 -8.96
C TYR A 24 -0.02 -8.99 -9.26
N ALA A 25 -0.80 -8.51 -10.23
CA ALA A 25 -2.06 -9.16 -10.52
C ALA A 25 -2.28 -9.33 -12.01
N ASN A 26 -3.13 -10.27 -12.32
CA ASN A 26 -3.62 -10.59 -13.66
C ASN A 26 -4.51 -9.47 -14.21
N SER A 27 -4.72 -9.44 -15.54
CA SER A 27 -5.66 -8.53 -16.17
C SER A 27 -7.10 -8.85 -15.77
N ALA A 28 -7.84 -7.81 -15.37
CA ALA A 28 -9.27 -7.86 -15.13
C ALA A 28 -10.01 -6.89 -16.06
N GLN A 29 -11.25 -7.17 -16.34
CA GLN A 29 -12.13 -6.25 -17.07
C GLN A 29 -12.73 -5.23 -16.09
N ARG A 30 -12.70 -3.95 -16.46
CA ARG A 30 -13.32 -2.86 -15.73
C ARG A 30 -14.70 -2.51 -16.30
N HIS A 31 -14.74 -2.32 -17.61
CA HIS A 31 -15.96 -2.02 -18.37
C HIS A 31 -15.97 -2.76 -19.69
N TRP A 32 -17.15 -3.08 -20.18
CA TRP A 32 -17.28 -3.63 -21.54
C TRP A 32 -18.60 -3.23 -22.18
N ARG A 33 -18.62 -3.27 -23.50
CA ARG A 33 -19.82 -3.12 -24.32
C ARG A 33 -19.74 -4.02 -25.52
N GLY A 34 -20.88 -4.62 -25.87
CA GLY A 34 -21.07 -5.28 -27.16
C GLY A 34 -21.67 -4.32 -28.16
N THR A 35 -21.35 -4.50 -29.46
CA THR A 35 -21.98 -3.75 -30.55
C THR A 35 -22.26 -4.72 -31.67
N ASP A 36 -23.54 -4.95 -32.02
CA ASP A 36 -23.93 -5.80 -33.13
C ASP A 36 -23.73 -5.12 -34.50
N GLY A 37 -23.91 -5.88 -35.59
CA GLY A 37 -23.73 -5.36 -36.96
C GLY A 37 -24.69 -4.24 -37.34
N THR A 38 -25.70 -3.91 -36.53
CA THR A 38 -26.63 -2.79 -36.72
C THR A 38 -26.21 -1.56 -35.91
N GLY A 39 -25.17 -1.65 -35.08
CA GLY A 39 -24.68 -0.61 -34.18
C GLY A 39 -25.44 -0.57 -32.85
N ALA A 40 -26.31 -1.52 -32.55
CA ALA A 40 -26.97 -1.61 -31.26
C ALA A 40 -26.00 -2.04 -30.17
N VAL A 41 -26.08 -1.37 -29.01
CA VAL A 41 -25.25 -1.70 -27.83
C VAL A 41 -25.85 -2.91 -27.13
N VAL A 42 -25.05 -3.98 -26.98
CA VAL A 42 -25.38 -5.15 -26.18
C VAL A 42 -24.83 -4.94 -24.78
N THR A 43 -25.69 -5.01 -23.77
CA THR A 43 -25.33 -4.97 -22.35
C THR A 43 -25.70 -6.30 -21.73
N GLY A 44 -24.76 -6.93 -21.05
CA GLY A 44 -24.97 -8.16 -20.29
C GLY A 44 -24.25 -8.10 -18.95
N GLU A 45 -24.55 -9.04 -18.06
CA GLU A 45 -23.93 -9.08 -16.72
C GLU A 45 -22.45 -9.48 -16.81
N ASP A 46 -22.09 -10.38 -17.76
CA ASP A 46 -20.73 -10.90 -17.90
C ASP A 46 -20.15 -10.58 -19.28
N CYS A 47 -18.86 -10.18 -19.31
CA CYS A 47 -18.12 -9.98 -20.53
C CYS A 47 -17.89 -11.33 -21.23
N PRO A 48 -18.25 -11.48 -22.52
CA PRO A 48 -18.14 -12.76 -23.20
C PRO A 48 -16.71 -13.16 -23.59
N ILE A 49 -15.72 -12.27 -23.46
CA ILE A 49 -14.33 -12.57 -23.78
C ILE A 49 -13.83 -13.73 -22.90
N VAL A 50 -13.15 -14.68 -23.53
CA VAL A 50 -12.50 -15.81 -22.86
C VAL A 50 -10.98 -15.70 -23.02
N VAL A 51 -10.25 -16.21 -22.04
CA VAL A 51 -8.80 -16.41 -22.11
C VAL A 51 -8.56 -17.85 -22.49
N ASP A 52 -8.09 -18.10 -23.71
CA ASP A 52 -7.77 -19.46 -24.14
C ASP A 52 -6.45 -19.94 -23.53
N LYS A 53 -5.49 -19.02 -23.32
CA LYS A 53 -4.19 -19.30 -22.73
C LYS A 53 -3.59 -18.04 -22.11
N GLU A 54 -2.87 -18.22 -21.01
CA GLU A 54 -1.95 -17.21 -20.44
C GLU A 54 -0.55 -17.81 -20.31
N LEU A 55 0.47 -17.04 -20.72
CA LEU A 55 1.88 -17.31 -20.45
C LEU A 55 2.44 -16.19 -19.56
N LEU A 56 2.82 -16.55 -18.34
CA LEU A 56 3.52 -15.67 -17.41
C LEU A 56 5.02 -15.93 -17.51
N THR A 57 5.79 -14.90 -17.86
CA THR A 57 7.25 -14.95 -17.85
C THR A 57 7.79 -14.00 -16.80
N PHE A 58 8.42 -14.53 -15.76
CA PHE A 58 9.17 -13.78 -14.76
C PHE A 58 10.64 -13.82 -15.18
N ASP A 59 11.25 -12.65 -15.42
CA ASP A 59 12.65 -12.53 -15.78
C ASP A 59 13.41 -11.86 -14.64
N VAL A 60 14.15 -12.66 -13.85
CA VAL A 60 14.88 -12.25 -12.65
C VAL A 60 16.34 -12.65 -12.81
N GLN A 61 17.15 -11.76 -13.38
CA GLN A 61 18.57 -12.00 -13.62
C GLN A 61 19.46 -11.51 -12.48
N GLU A 62 18.99 -10.52 -11.71
CA GLU A 62 19.68 -9.93 -10.59
C GLU A 62 18.70 -9.68 -9.46
N PHE A 63 19.19 -9.61 -8.22
CA PHE A 63 18.37 -9.18 -7.08
C PHE A 63 18.56 -7.69 -6.80
N PRO A 64 17.52 -6.99 -6.27
CA PRO A 64 17.68 -5.60 -5.86
C PRO A 64 18.65 -5.50 -4.69
N GLU A 65 19.48 -4.46 -4.70
CA GLU A 65 20.38 -4.16 -3.59
C GLU A 65 19.56 -3.77 -2.34
N GLN A 66 20.02 -4.27 -1.20
CA GLN A 66 19.40 -3.96 0.09
C GLN A 66 20.13 -2.79 0.73
N TYR A 67 19.37 -1.82 1.26
CA TYR A 67 19.83 -0.77 2.17
C TYR A 67 21.13 -0.02 1.79
N TYR A 68 21.02 1.25 1.40
CA TYR A 68 22.12 2.20 1.21
C TYR A 68 23.29 1.65 0.41
N PRO A 69 23.12 1.45 -0.89
CA PRO A 69 24.18 0.91 -1.72
C PRO A 69 25.41 1.79 -1.67
N ASP A 70 26.58 1.15 -1.63
CA ASP A 70 27.88 1.84 -1.75
C ASP A 70 28.23 2.18 -3.21
N THR A 71 27.38 1.78 -4.14
CA THR A 71 27.58 1.93 -5.58
C THR A 71 26.75 3.07 -6.17
N ASP A 72 27.26 3.69 -7.24
CA ASP A 72 26.57 4.75 -7.98
C ASP A 72 25.33 4.24 -8.77
N SER A 73 25.10 2.93 -8.79
CA SER A 73 24.02 2.28 -9.49
C SER A 73 23.19 1.42 -8.53
N PHE A 74 22.15 1.99 -7.96
CA PHE A 74 21.16 1.24 -7.19
C PHE A 74 20.06 0.73 -8.13
N LEU A 75 19.89 -0.60 -8.17
CA LEU A 75 18.83 -1.23 -8.93
C LEU A 75 17.69 -1.61 -7.95
N ALA A 76 16.67 -0.74 -7.85
CA ALA A 76 15.45 -1.06 -7.12
C ALA A 76 14.66 -2.18 -7.83
N TYR A 77 14.89 -2.33 -9.14
CA TYR A 77 14.16 -3.23 -10.01
C TYR A 77 15.15 -4.00 -10.86
N THR A 78 15.24 -5.27 -10.60
CA THR A 78 16.18 -6.13 -11.32
C THR A 78 15.47 -7.13 -12.21
N GLY A 79 14.13 -7.15 -12.20
CA GLY A 79 13.33 -8.08 -12.98
C GLY A 79 12.06 -7.47 -13.52
N ASN A 80 11.43 -8.21 -14.41
CA ASN A 80 10.10 -7.89 -14.92
C ASN A 80 9.24 -9.15 -15.05
N VAL A 81 7.92 -8.94 -15.06
CA VAL A 81 6.94 -9.94 -15.44
C VAL A 81 6.30 -9.53 -16.77
N THR A 82 6.14 -10.49 -17.66
CA THR A 82 5.32 -10.35 -18.87
C THR A 82 4.18 -11.37 -18.80
N ALA A 83 2.96 -10.88 -18.85
CA ALA A 83 1.74 -11.67 -18.94
C ALA A 83 1.24 -11.60 -20.38
N GLU A 84 1.29 -12.73 -21.11
CA GLU A 84 0.81 -12.85 -22.47
C GLU A 84 -0.50 -13.64 -22.52
N TYR A 85 -1.58 -13.01 -22.97
CA TYR A 85 -2.91 -13.59 -23.06
C TYR A 85 -3.28 -13.88 -24.51
N ILE A 86 -3.94 -14.98 -24.72
CA ILE A 86 -4.69 -15.25 -25.96
C ILE A 86 -6.17 -15.06 -25.64
N PHE A 87 -6.67 -13.87 -25.97
CA PHE A 87 -8.10 -13.55 -25.84
C PHE A 87 -8.87 -14.01 -27.06
N ARG A 88 -10.11 -14.48 -26.85
CA ARG A 88 -11.04 -14.81 -27.91
C ARG A 88 -12.44 -14.26 -27.58
N ASN A 89 -13.10 -13.72 -28.60
CA ASN A 89 -14.50 -13.31 -28.53
C ASN A 89 -15.39 -14.41 -29.16
N PRO A 90 -16.06 -15.25 -28.36
CA PRO A 90 -16.98 -16.25 -28.86
C PRO A 90 -18.36 -15.72 -29.27
N ALA A 91 -18.68 -14.45 -28.95
CA ALA A 91 -19.95 -13.85 -29.28
C ALA A 91 -20.08 -13.55 -30.77
N ASN A 92 -21.31 -13.37 -31.25
CA ASN A 92 -21.62 -13.00 -32.62
C ASN A 92 -21.69 -11.48 -32.85
N TYR A 93 -21.18 -10.70 -31.91
CA TYR A 93 -21.07 -9.24 -31.97
C TYR A 93 -19.65 -8.80 -31.53
N ALA A 94 -19.24 -7.60 -31.94
CA ALA A 94 -17.96 -7.03 -31.50
C ALA A 94 -18.03 -6.66 -30.01
N VAL A 95 -16.93 -6.91 -29.30
CA VAL A 95 -16.81 -6.60 -27.86
C VAL A 95 -15.64 -5.62 -27.66
N THR A 96 -15.94 -4.48 -27.07
CA THR A 96 -14.93 -3.53 -26.61
C THR A 96 -14.86 -3.60 -25.09
N ALA A 97 -13.68 -3.88 -24.56
CA ALA A 97 -13.44 -3.97 -23.13
C ALA A 97 -12.31 -3.04 -22.69
N THR A 98 -12.51 -2.34 -21.59
CA THR A 98 -11.46 -1.63 -20.86
C THR A 98 -10.90 -2.58 -19.81
N LEU A 99 -9.62 -2.85 -19.91
CA LEU A 99 -8.88 -3.74 -19.05
C LEU A 99 -8.04 -2.94 -18.06
N VAL A 100 -7.86 -3.51 -16.89
CA VAL A 100 -6.94 -3.01 -15.88
C VAL A 100 -5.99 -4.13 -15.46
N PHE A 101 -4.74 -3.77 -15.26
CA PHE A 101 -3.69 -4.67 -14.82
C PHE A 101 -2.95 -4.02 -13.63
N PRO A 102 -3.20 -4.46 -12.39
CA PRO A 102 -2.48 -3.96 -11.24
C PRO A 102 -1.05 -4.48 -11.24
N PHE A 103 -0.07 -3.58 -11.16
CA PHE A 103 1.34 -3.94 -11.13
C PHE A 103 2.07 -3.47 -9.86
N GLY A 104 1.30 -3.26 -8.80
CA GLY A 104 1.81 -3.01 -7.46
C GLY A 104 2.20 -1.56 -7.19
N ASN A 105 2.60 -1.32 -5.95
CA ASN A 105 3.17 -0.06 -5.49
C ASN A 105 4.69 -0.09 -5.60
N LEU A 106 5.32 1.09 -5.57
CA LEU A 106 6.76 1.17 -5.37
C LEU A 106 7.13 0.55 -4.02
N PRO A 107 8.12 -0.34 -3.96
CA PRO A 107 8.56 -0.89 -2.69
C PRO A 107 9.22 0.20 -1.85
N HIS A 108 9.13 0.06 -0.53
CA HIS A 108 9.68 1.05 0.41
C HIS A 108 11.18 1.30 0.22
N TYR A 109 11.94 0.28 -0.20
CA TYR A 109 13.36 0.41 -0.55
C TYR A 109 13.60 1.15 -1.88
N GLY A 110 12.56 1.35 -2.70
CA GLY A 110 12.60 2.10 -3.96
C GLY A 110 12.26 3.58 -3.82
N GLU A 111 11.60 3.99 -2.74
CA GLU A 111 11.16 5.37 -2.52
C GLU A 111 12.30 6.34 -2.15
N TYR A 112 13.43 5.82 -1.69
CA TYR A 112 14.55 6.62 -1.16
C TYR A 112 15.84 6.48 -1.98
N ILE A 113 15.71 6.28 -3.29
CA ILE A 113 16.89 6.25 -4.17
C ILE A 113 17.33 7.69 -4.42
N TYR A 114 18.44 8.05 -3.81
CA TYR A 114 19.09 9.35 -4.02
C TYR A 114 20.46 9.16 -4.66
N ASP A 115 20.71 9.94 -5.71
CA ASP A 115 22.07 10.12 -6.23
C ASP A 115 22.94 10.75 -5.14
N ARG A 116 23.96 10.03 -4.67
CA ARG A 116 24.86 10.48 -3.60
C ARG A 116 25.62 11.73 -3.96
N ALA A 117 25.95 11.95 -5.23
CA ALA A 117 26.71 13.12 -5.68
C ALA A 117 25.85 14.39 -5.72
N THR A 118 24.59 14.27 -6.07
CA THR A 118 23.68 15.42 -6.26
C THR A 118 22.66 15.58 -5.13
N GLY A 119 22.43 14.56 -4.31
CA GLY A 119 21.39 14.53 -3.27
C GLY A 119 19.99 14.59 -3.82
N ARG A 120 19.80 14.34 -5.12
CA ARG A 120 18.47 14.36 -5.77
C ARG A 120 17.91 12.95 -5.88
N PRO A 121 16.57 12.79 -5.84
CA PRO A 121 15.96 11.52 -6.18
C PRO A 121 16.44 11.04 -7.55
N VAL A 122 16.79 9.77 -7.67
CA VAL A 122 17.10 9.15 -8.96
C VAL A 122 15.78 8.91 -9.67
N ASP A 123 15.63 9.42 -10.90
CA ASP A 123 14.52 9.06 -11.75
C ASP A 123 14.69 7.63 -12.23
N VAL A 124 13.91 6.71 -11.66
CA VAL A 124 13.92 5.28 -12.01
C VAL A 124 12.97 4.94 -13.15
N SER A 125 12.19 5.90 -13.65
CA SER A 125 11.21 5.68 -14.72
C SER A 125 11.88 5.20 -16.01
N ASP A 126 13.05 5.71 -16.34
CA ASP A 126 13.81 5.35 -17.54
C ASP A 126 14.40 3.94 -17.49
N THR A 127 14.48 3.33 -16.31
CA THR A 127 14.98 1.96 -16.13
C THR A 127 13.89 0.90 -16.23
N LEU A 128 12.62 1.31 -16.25
CA LEU A 128 11.47 0.41 -16.20
C LEU A 128 10.99 0.07 -17.62
N LYS A 129 11.01 -1.21 -17.95
CA LYS A 129 10.46 -1.74 -19.20
C LYS A 129 9.01 -2.13 -18.96
N TYR A 130 8.10 -1.19 -19.11
CA TYR A 130 6.68 -1.53 -19.11
C TYR A 130 6.03 -1.22 -20.44
N GLY A 131 4.89 -1.86 -20.66
CA GLY A 131 4.07 -1.59 -21.81
C GLY A 131 3.00 -2.61 -22.01
N VAL A 132 2.06 -2.22 -22.85
CA VAL A 132 0.98 -3.08 -23.31
C VAL A 132 1.09 -3.22 -24.81
N THR A 133 0.94 -4.43 -25.32
CA THR A 133 0.89 -4.69 -26.76
C THR A 133 -0.34 -5.53 -27.13
N LEU A 134 -0.90 -5.24 -28.32
CA LEU A 134 -1.95 -6.05 -28.95
C LEU A 134 -1.40 -6.53 -30.30
N ASP A 135 -1.35 -7.86 -30.48
CA ASP A 135 -0.74 -8.52 -31.65
C ASP A 135 0.67 -7.99 -31.97
N GLY A 136 1.46 -7.71 -30.90
CA GLY A 136 2.82 -7.19 -30.99
C GLY A 136 2.93 -5.68 -31.27
N ASN A 137 1.81 -4.97 -31.45
CA ASN A 137 1.80 -3.53 -31.58
C ASN A 137 1.62 -2.86 -30.22
N SER A 138 2.48 -1.88 -29.90
CA SER A 138 2.33 -1.10 -28.69
C SER A 138 1.01 -0.33 -28.68
N VAL A 139 0.32 -0.34 -27.56
CA VAL A 139 -0.88 0.44 -27.32
C VAL A 139 -0.67 1.40 -26.16
N GLU A 140 -1.32 2.54 -26.24
CA GLU A 140 -1.32 3.52 -25.15
C GLU A 140 -2.09 2.94 -23.96
N ALA A 141 -1.45 2.95 -22.80
CA ALA A 141 -2.06 2.57 -21.54
C ALA A 141 -1.93 3.73 -20.56
N THR A 142 -3.00 4.06 -19.88
CA THR A 142 -3.00 5.06 -18.82
C THR A 142 -2.55 4.39 -17.54
N VAL A 143 -1.62 5.01 -16.82
CA VAL A 143 -1.26 4.58 -15.46
C VAL A 143 -2.23 5.20 -14.49
N ARG A 144 -3.02 4.36 -13.83
CA ARG A 144 -3.99 4.74 -12.81
C ARG A 144 -3.43 4.44 -11.42
N HIS A 145 -3.93 5.13 -10.41
CA HIS A 145 -3.45 5.01 -9.05
C HIS A 145 -4.61 4.85 -8.07
N THR A 146 -4.45 3.92 -7.10
CA THR A 146 -5.40 3.75 -5.98
C THR A 146 -4.64 3.69 -4.67
N LEU A 147 -5.23 4.20 -3.58
CA LEU A 147 -4.63 4.07 -2.26
C LEU A 147 -4.61 2.60 -1.82
N LYS A 148 -3.47 2.16 -1.31
CA LYS A 148 -3.30 0.87 -0.65
C LYS A 148 -2.81 1.06 0.77
N ALA A 149 -3.58 0.57 1.74
CA ALA A 149 -3.14 0.52 3.12
C ALA A 149 -2.13 -0.62 3.31
N ARG A 150 -1.08 -0.36 4.09
CA ARG A 150 0.07 -1.26 4.30
C ARG A 150 -0.30 -2.66 4.77
N HIS A 151 -1.33 -2.78 5.59
CA HIS A 151 -1.71 -4.05 6.22
C HIS A 151 -2.91 -4.74 5.56
N THR A 152 -3.35 -4.26 4.39
CA THR A 152 -4.46 -4.86 3.66
C THR A 152 -3.96 -5.79 2.56
N THR A 153 -4.61 -6.94 2.43
CA THR A 153 -4.44 -7.82 1.27
C THR A 153 -5.15 -7.18 0.07
N PHE A 154 -4.62 -7.38 -1.12
CA PHE A 154 -5.32 -6.99 -2.34
C PHE A 154 -6.63 -7.78 -2.48
N SER A 155 -7.70 -7.08 -2.80
CA SER A 155 -9.00 -7.67 -3.14
C SER A 155 -9.55 -6.94 -4.37
N LEU A 156 -9.78 -7.69 -5.46
CA LEU A 156 -10.28 -7.07 -6.69
C LEU A 156 -11.64 -6.39 -6.46
N ASP A 157 -12.51 -7.00 -5.67
CA ASP A 157 -13.86 -6.49 -5.38
C ASP A 157 -13.82 -5.18 -4.58
N GLU A 158 -12.77 -4.96 -3.79
CA GLU A 158 -12.59 -3.76 -2.98
C GLU A 158 -11.72 -2.71 -3.69
N ASP A 159 -10.68 -3.13 -4.40
CA ASP A 159 -9.67 -2.23 -4.97
C ASP A 159 -10.06 -1.73 -6.38
N LEU A 160 -10.74 -2.55 -7.21
CA LEU A 160 -11.18 -2.15 -8.53
C LEU A 160 -12.19 -0.97 -8.52
N PRO A 161 -13.19 -0.92 -7.61
CA PRO A 161 -14.11 0.21 -7.52
C PRO A 161 -13.46 1.55 -7.15
N LYS A 162 -12.25 1.54 -6.60
CA LYS A 162 -11.49 2.76 -6.29
C LYS A 162 -10.99 3.47 -7.56
N LEU A 163 -10.92 2.76 -8.70
CA LEU A 163 -10.62 3.34 -10.00
C LEU A 163 -11.84 4.09 -10.53
N ALA A 164 -12.02 5.34 -10.14
CA ALA A 164 -13.11 6.20 -10.61
C ALA A 164 -12.59 7.19 -11.65
N ASP A 165 -13.41 7.53 -12.65
CA ASP A 165 -13.04 8.50 -13.71
C ASP A 165 -13.28 9.95 -13.29
N SER A 166 -13.82 10.15 -12.09
CA SER A 166 -14.11 11.44 -11.49
C SER A 166 -13.84 11.39 -9.99
N TYR A 167 -13.98 12.52 -9.33
CA TYR A 167 -13.91 12.56 -7.88
C TYR A 167 -14.98 11.68 -7.25
N ILE A 168 -14.56 10.78 -6.36
CA ILE A 168 -15.49 9.93 -5.63
C ILE A 168 -16.35 10.78 -4.69
N SER A 169 -17.59 10.38 -4.50
CA SER A 169 -18.50 10.99 -3.55
C SER A 169 -18.47 10.20 -2.24
N ASP A 170 -17.77 10.73 -1.24
CA ASP A 170 -17.83 10.22 0.13
C ASP A 170 -18.95 10.89 0.92
N SER A 171 -19.50 10.21 1.92
CA SER A 171 -20.59 10.74 2.74
C SER A 171 -20.17 11.94 3.59
N PHE A 172 -18.88 12.09 3.89
CA PHE A 172 -18.31 13.17 4.66
C PHE A 172 -17.37 14.03 3.80
N PHE A 173 -16.33 13.44 3.20
CA PHE A 173 -15.32 14.13 2.42
C PHE A 173 -15.81 14.39 0.99
N ASN A 174 -16.56 15.48 0.79
CA ASN A 174 -16.98 15.93 -0.53
C ASN A 174 -16.20 17.18 -0.96
N PRO A 175 -16.09 17.50 -2.26
CA PRO A 175 -15.24 18.59 -2.75
C PRO A 175 -15.52 19.94 -2.12
N ASP A 176 -16.77 20.23 -1.78
CA ASP A 176 -17.24 21.53 -1.25
C ASP A 176 -17.25 21.58 0.29
N LEU A 177 -16.84 20.50 0.97
CA LEU A 177 -16.77 20.49 2.42
C LEU A 177 -15.85 21.62 2.91
N PRO A 178 -16.28 22.47 3.87
CA PRO A 178 -15.40 23.50 4.42
C PRO A 178 -14.27 22.86 5.26
N VAL A 179 -13.06 23.37 5.06
CA VAL A 179 -11.86 22.98 5.81
C VAL A 179 -11.28 24.25 6.44
N TRP A 180 -11.28 24.31 7.75
CA TRP A 180 -10.67 25.37 8.53
C TRP A 180 -9.22 25.05 8.78
N VAL A 181 -8.33 25.90 8.33
CA VAL A 181 -6.88 25.78 8.55
C VAL A 181 -6.49 26.66 9.70
N GLN A 182 -5.98 26.07 10.76
CA GLN A 182 -5.50 26.79 11.92
C GLN A 182 -3.98 26.59 12.06
N ARG A 183 -3.23 27.68 11.94
CA ARG A 183 -1.79 27.70 12.20
C ARG A 183 -1.55 28.32 13.56
N TYR A 184 -0.98 27.55 14.47
CA TYR A 184 -0.73 27.95 15.83
C TYR A 184 0.74 28.25 16.03
N SER A 185 1.08 29.51 16.32
CA SER A 185 2.44 29.91 16.70
C SER A 185 2.69 29.64 18.17
N VAL A 186 3.79 28.97 18.50
CA VAL A 186 4.18 28.59 19.86
C VAL A 186 5.24 29.57 20.37
N THR A 187 4.98 30.22 21.52
CA THR A 187 5.90 31.20 22.10
C THR A 187 5.84 31.16 23.64
N GLY A 188 6.84 31.75 24.32
CA GLY A 188 6.84 31.96 25.76
C GLY A 188 7.16 30.70 26.58
N ILE A 189 7.65 29.63 25.99
CA ILE A 189 8.19 28.48 26.72
C ILE A 189 9.50 28.92 27.37
N ASP A 190 9.62 28.72 28.71
CA ASP A 190 10.84 29.05 29.43
C ASP A 190 12.03 28.25 28.89
N LYS A 191 13.18 28.92 28.80
CA LYS A 191 14.41 28.33 28.28
C LYS A 191 14.90 27.12 29.09
N GLU A 192 14.51 27.01 30.34
CA GLU A 192 14.88 25.88 31.20
C GLU A 192 14.30 24.55 30.69
N TYR A 193 13.13 24.57 29.98
CA TYR A 193 12.51 23.38 29.43
C TYR A 193 13.09 22.98 28.05
N GLY A 194 13.62 23.95 27.29
CA GLY A 194 14.14 23.74 25.93
C GLY A 194 13.05 23.42 24.92
N ALA A 195 12.18 22.46 25.22
CA ALA A 195 11.01 22.06 24.45
C ALA A 195 9.85 21.69 25.38
N ALA A 196 8.63 21.61 24.81
CA ALA A 196 7.40 21.30 25.54
C ALA A 196 6.49 20.35 24.74
N THR A 197 5.45 19.87 25.36
CA THR A 197 4.36 19.18 24.69
C THR A 197 3.14 20.08 24.63
N ALA A 198 2.74 20.50 23.44
CA ALA A 198 1.47 21.17 23.21
C ALA A 198 0.38 20.12 22.98
N ALA A 199 -0.75 20.22 23.66
CA ALA A 199 -1.83 19.26 23.50
C ALA A 199 -3.21 19.94 23.53
N PHE A 200 -4.16 19.36 22.81
CA PHE A 200 -5.58 19.69 22.87
C PHE A 200 -6.42 18.42 23.02
N VAL A 201 -7.66 18.58 23.46
CA VAL A 201 -8.62 17.48 23.56
C VAL A 201 -9.76 17.72 22.57
N ILE A 202 -10.06 16.71 21.77
CA ILE A 202 -11.20 16.69 20.86
C ILE A 202 -12.23 15.65 21.30
N ASN A 203 -13.49 16.05 21.34
CA ASN A 203 -14.64 15.18 21.56
C ASN A 203 -15.77 15.67 20.65
N ALA A 204 -15.60 15.42 19.34
CA ALA A 204 -16.52 15.84 18.32
C ALA A 204 -17.39 14.66 17.82
N ASP A 205 -18.56 14.98 17.30
CA ASP A 205 -19.34 14.08 16.47
C ASP A 205 -18.61 13.89 15.15
N SER A 206 -17.99 12.72 14.96
CA SER A 206 -17.19 12.40 13.76
C SER A 206 -17.99 12.40 12.46
N THR A 207 -19.33 12.43 12.52
CA THR A 207 -20.18 12.61 11.35
C THR A 207 -20.30 14.07 10.91
N LYS A 208 -19.85 15.02 11.73
CA LYS A 208 -19.93 16.46 11.49
C LYS A 208 -18.59 17.17 11.49
N THR A 209 -17.67 16.71 12.31
CA THR A 209 -16.36 17.36 12.51
C THR A 209 -15.27 16.33 12.62
N ARG A 210 -14.21 16.49 11.82
CA ARG A 210 -12.98 15.72 11.93
C ARG A 210 -11.78 16.66 11.99
N VAL A 211 -10.75 16.26 12.72
CA VAL A 211 -9.57 17.11 13.01
C VAL A 211 -8.30 16.33 12.72
N LEU A 212 -7.43 16.90 11.90
CA LEU A 212 -6.08 16.41 11.60
C LEU A 212 -5.06 17.44 12.10
N CYS A 213 -4.11 17.00 12.89
CA CYS A 213 -2.94 17.80 13.28
C CYS A 213 -1.71 17.23 12.56
N GLU A 214 -1.06 18.02 11.69
CA GLU A 214 0.07 17.55 10.88
C GLU A 214 1.27 17.15 11.74
N GLU A 215 1.59 17.94 12.76
CA GLU A 215 2.74 17.72 13.63
C GLU A 215 2.42 16.82 14.83
N GLN A 216 1.33 16.04 14.77
CA GLN A 216 0.95 15.15 15.85
C GLN A 216 2.02 14.08 16.11
N THR A 217 2.57 14.10 17.33
CA THR A 217 3.56 13.11 17.79
C THR A 217 3.01 12.12 18.79
N GLY A 218 1.80 12.35 19.32
CA GLY A 218 1.18 11.46 20.28
C GLY A 218 -0.33 11.62 20.39
N GLY A 219 -0.98 10.59 20.94
CA GLY A 219 -2.40 10.57 21.19
C GLY A 219 -2.74 9.76 22.43
N ALA A 220 -3.84 10.10 23.09
CA ALA A 220 -4.34 9.33 24.23
C ALA A 220 -5.88 9.38 24.29
N ARG A 221 -6.50 8.21 24.49
CA ARG A 221 -7.94 8.13 24.78
C ARG A 221 -8.20 8.57 26.21
N LEU A 222 -9.14 9.46 26.40
CA LEU A 222 -9.58 9.97 27.69
C LEU A 222 -11.00 9.48 27.97
N LYS A 223 -11.50 9.75 29.21
CA LYS A 223 -12.90 9.45 29.54
C LYS A 223 -13.90 10.24 28.68
N ALA A 224 -13.52 11.43 28.23
CA ALA A 224 -14.31 12.29 27.36
C ALA A 224 -13.44 12.77 26.20
N GLY A 225 -13.42 12.01 25.10
CA GLY A 225 -12.70 12.37 23.89
C GLY A 225 -11.29 11.80 23.77
N VAL A 226 -10.51 12.42 22.88
CA VAL A 226 -9.14 12.03 22.56
C VAL A 226 -8.24 13.25 22.70
N ARG A 227 -7.09 13.08 23.33
CA ARG A 227 -6.02 14.08 23.38
C ARG A 227 -5.06 13.86 22.22
N ALA A 228 -4.83 14.89 21.42
CA ALA A 228 -3.72 14.96 20.47
C ALA A 228 -2.60 15.82 21.06
N SER A 229 -1.35 15.48 20.77
CA SER A 229 -0.19 16.22 21.28
C SER A 229 0.92 16.31 20.25
N CYS A 230 1.66 17.42 20.30
CA CYS A 230 2.79 17.74 19.46
C CYS A 230 4.00 18.08 20.33
N TRP A 231 5.19 17.66 19.88
CA TRP A 231 6.44 18.12 20.49
C TRP A 231 6.81 19.48 19.87
N VAL A 232 7.04 20.50 20.69
CA VAL A 232 7.20 21.88 20.22
C VAL A 232 8.29 22.65 20.94
N GLN A 233 8.84 23.65 20.26
CA GLN A 233 9.76 24.66 20.80
C GLN A 233 9.24 26.07 20.53
N ASN A 234 9.87 27.07 21.13
CA ASN A 234 9.55 28.47 20.81
C ASN A 234 9.85 28.78 19.33
N GLY A 235 8.87 29.31 18.63
CA GLY A 235 8.92 29.66 17.22
C GLY A 235 8.35 28.60 16.29
N ASP A 236 8.00 27.41 16.81
CA ASP A 236 7.33 26.38 16.00
C ASP A 236 5.92 26.81 15.62
N THR A 237 5.44 26.26 14.53
CA THR A 237 4.07 26.38 14.05
C THR A 237 3.44 25.00 14.03
N ILE A 238 2.23 24.88 14.58
CA ILE A 238 1.41 23.66 14.50
C ILE A 238 0.28 23.92 13.51
N THR A 239 0.10 23.05 12.54
CA THR A 239 -0.97 23.13 11.55
C THR A 239 -2.08 22.13 11.87
N VAL A 240 -3.30 22.64 12.01
CA VAL A 240 -4.49 21.83 12.26
C VAL A 240 -5.54 22.09 11.19
N TYR A 241 -6.02 21.03 10.58
CA TYR A 241 -7.16 21.07 9.67
C TYR A 241 -8.41 20.56 10.39
N ILE A 242 -9.47 21.35 10.32
CA ILE A 242 -10.79 20.98 10.84
C ILE A 242 -11.73 20.85 9.65
N PHE A 243 -12.17 19.63 9.38
CA PHE A 243 -13.07 19.28 8.29
C PHE A 243 -14.53 19.36 8.80
N GLY A 244 -15.37 20.09 8.08
CA GLY A 244 -16.80 20.23 8.37
C GLY A 244 -17.14 21.34 9.36
N GLU A 245 -17.99 21.03 10.35
CA GLU A 245 -18.44 22.04 11.33
C GLU A 245 -17.30 22.49 12.24
N PHE A 246 -17.11 23.80 12.37
CA PHE A 246 -16.12 24.35 13.30
C PHE A 246 -16.58 24.13 14.74
N PRO A 247 -15.74 23.59 15.66
CA PRO A 247 -16.07 23.44 17.07
C PRO A 247 -16.39 24.79 17.71
N LYS A 248 -17.52 24.91 18.41
CA LYS A 248 -18.01 26.19 18.97
C LYS A 248 -17.02 26.87 19.90
N GLU A 249 -16.24 26.09 20.64
CA GLU A 249 -15.25 26.59 21.61
C GLU A 249 -13.83 26.67 21.00
N GLY A 250 -13.68 26.28 19.72
CA GLY A 250 -12.37 26.14 19.10
C GLY A 250 -11.55 25.01 19.71
N LEU A 251 -10.26 24.96 19.39
CA LEU A 251 -9.31 24.04 20.00
C LEU A 251 -8.58 24.75 21.15
N VAL A 252 -8.72 24.22 22.35
CA VAL A 252 -8.04 24.77 23.55
C VAL A 252 -6.73 24.02 23.75
N TRP A 253 -5.63 24.73 23.57
CA TRP A 253 -4.29 24.21 23.75
C TRP A 253 -3.77 24.39 25.17
N THR A 254 -3.05 23.40 25.66
CA THR A 254 -2.33 23.41 26.91
C THR A 254 -0.88 22.98 26.67
N LEU A 255 0.07 23.71 27.24
CA LEU A 255 1.49 23.37 27.20
C LEU A 255 1.87 22.57 28.45
N TYR A 256 2.60 21.48 28.24
CA TYR A 256 3.08 20.59 29.29
C TYR A 256 4.60 20.45 29.21
N GLU A 257 5.22 20.18 30.36
CA GLU A 257 6.66 19.96 30.47
C GLU A 257 7.15 18.81 29.58
N ASN A 258 6.33 17.76 29.40
CA ASN A 258 6.67 16.57 28.61
C ASN A 258 5.41 15.81 28.16
N GLY A 259 5.62 14.72 27.40
CA GLY A 259 4.56 13.87 26.81
C GLY A 259 3.64 13.15 27.80
N SER A 260 3.95 13.10 29.10
CA SER A 260 3.00 12.57 30.10
C SER A 260 1.77 13.45 30.25
N CYS A 261 1.89 14.76 29.91
CA CYS A 261 0.85 15.77 30.03
C CYS A 261 0.30 15.90 31.46
N GLU A 262 1.15 15.81 32.48
CA GLU A 262 0.79 15.94 33.89
C GLU A 262 1.09 17.34 34.45
N LYS A 263 2.26 17.90 34.09
CA LYS A 263 2.69 19.22 34.60
C LYS A 263 2.51 20.28 33.50
N VAL A 264 1.58 21.20 33.77
CA VAL A 264 1.34 22.36 32.90
C VAL A 264 2.46 23.37 33.08
N ILE A 265 2.90 23.97 31.98
CA ILE A 265 3.90 25.05 31.97
C ILE A 265 3.33 26.30 31.31
N GLU A 266 3.97 27.44 31.57
CA GLU A 266 3.61 28.71 30.93
C GLU A 266 4.07 28.76 29.46
N GLY A 267 3.31 29.51 28.66
CA GLY A 267 3.56 29.76 27.25
C GLY A 267 2.27 30.08 26.53
N THR A 268 2.38 30.38 25.26
CA THR A 268 1.26 30.80 24.41
C THR A 268 1.22 30.02 23.13
N VAL A 269 0.01 29.56 22.75
CA VAL A 269 -0.30 28.95 21.47
C VAL A 269 -1.39 29.80 20.81
N SER A 270 -1.04 30.57 19.78
CA SER A 270 -1.93 31.58 19.18
C SER A 270 -2.32 31.17 17.74
N PRO A 271 -3.63 31.11 17.42
CA PRO A 271 -4.10 30.70 16.11
C PRO A 271 -4.09 31.85 15.07
N GLU A 272 -3.73 31.51 13.85
CA GLU A 272 -4.14 32.20 12.62
C GLU A 272 -5.12 31.26 11.89
N ILE A 273 -6.31 31.77 11.53
CA ILE A 273 -7.39 30.95 10.97
C ILE A 273 -7.66 31.39 9.54
N SER A 274 -7.71 30.41 8.63
CA SER A 274 -8.16 30.57 7.25
C SER A 274 -9.10 29.42 6.88
N GLU A 275 -9.74 29.53 5.73
CA GLU A 275 -10.69 28.54 5.21
C GLU A 275 -10.34 28.16 3.77
N MET A 276 -10.54 26.91 3.43
CA MET A 276 -10.44 26.38 2.07
C MET A 276 -11.52 25.32 1.85
N THR A 277 -11.69 24.86 0.60
CA THR A 277 -12.53 23.71 0.32
C THR A 277 -11.76 22.40 0.56
N PHE A 278 -12.48 21.30 0.73
CA PHE A 278 -11.85 20.00 0.81
C PHE A 278 -11.10 19.64 -0.49
N LYS A 279 -11.62 20.06 -1.63
CA LYS A 279 -10.90 19.90 -2.91
C LYS A 279 -9.52 20.57 -2.86
N ASP A 280 -9.45 21.82 -2.41
CA ASP A 280 -8.18 22.55 -2.31
C ASP A 280 -7.23 21.88 -1.32
N TYR A 281 -7.76 21.36 -0.20
CA TYR A 281 -6.98 20.58 0.76
C TYR A 281 -6.42 19.29 0.14
N ALA A 282 -7.25 18.50 -0.52
CA ALA A 282 -6.86 17.21 -1.10
C ALA A 282 -5.83 17.36 -2.23
N LEU A 283 -5.89 18.50 -2.95
CA LEU A 283 -4.98 18.79 -4.06
C LEU A 283 -3.78 19.68 -3.68
N ARG A 284 -3.62 20.04 -2.40
CA ARG A 284 -2.56 20.99 -1.96
C ARG A 284 -1.13 20.52 -2.29
N ASP A 285 -0.90 19.22 -2.25
CA ASP A 285 0.39 18.58 -2.51
C ASP A 285 0.41 17.85 -3.87
N TYR A 286 -0.61 18.06 -4.71
CA TYR A 286 -0.69 17.46 -6.04
C TYR A 286 0.30 18.11 -6.99
N ASP A 287 1.11 17.28 -7.64
CA ASP A 287 2.05 17.69 -8.69
C ASP A 287 1.57 17.13 -10.04
N GLU A 288 1.17 18.01 -10.95
CA GLU A 288 0.74 17.68 -12.31
C GLU A 288 1.84 17.00 -13.14
N THR A 289 3.12 17.13 -12.74
CA THR A 289 4.25 16.49 -13.40
C THR A 289 4.55 15.07 -12.88
N SER A 290 3.88 14.65 -11.82
CA SER A 290 4.07 13.33 -11.21
C SER A 290 3.61 12.14 -12.07
N GLY A 291 2.82 12.39 -13.13
CA GLY A 291 2.19 11.35 -13.94
C GLY A 291 0.97 10.69 -13.28
N ILE A 292 0.57 11.15 -12.10
CA ILE A 292 -0.65 10.70 -11.42
C ILE A 292 -1.83 11.55 -11.91
N LEU A 293 -2.97 10.95 -12.22
CA LEU A 293 -4.16 11.69 -12.59
C LEU A 293 -4.69 12.46 -11.36
N GLU A 294 -5.14 13.71 -11.57
CA GLU A 294 -5.70 14.55 -10.50
C GLU A 294 -6.85 13.86 -9.76
N SER A 295 -7.73 13.16 -10.50
CA SER A 295 -8.82 12.39 -9.90
C SER A 295 -8.31 11.23 -9.03
N ASP A 296 -7.29 10.51 -9.47
CA ASP A 296 -6.71 9.39 -8.71
C ASP A 296 -6.05 9.91 -7.43
N TRP A 297 -5.33 11.03 -7.50
CA TRP A 297 -4.74 11.67 -6.32
C TRP A 297 -5.81 12.11 -5.33
N TYR A 298 -6.83 12.86 -5.80
CA TYR A 298 -7.95 13.29 -4.96
C TYR A 298 -8.63 12.11 -4.26
N ASN A 299 -8.95 11.06 -5.03
CA ASN A 299 -9.62 9.88 -4.52
C ASN A 299 -8.76 9.13 -3.49
N ALA A 300 -7.45 9.09 -3.70
CA ALA A 300 -6.52 8.53 -2.72
C ALA A 300 -6.51 9.33 -1.40
N GLN A 301 -6.58 10.69 -1.47
CA GLN A 301 -6.66 11.52 -0.27
C GLN A 301 -7.97 11.30 0.50
N VAL A 302 -9.11 11.16 -0.20
CA VAL A 302 -10.39 10.83 0.43
C VAL A 302 -10.30 9.49 1.18
N GLU A 303 -9.78 8.47 0.54
CA GLU A 303 -9.64 7.13 1.13
C GLU A 303 -8.65 7.12 2.30
N LEU A 304 -7.53 7.84 2.19
CA LEU A 304 -6.55 8.02 3.25
C LEU A 304 -7.20 8.60 4.52
N LEU A 305 -7.91 9.70 4.36
CA LEU A 305 -8.56 10.37 5.50
C LEU A 305 -9.71 9.53 6.07
N ARG A 306 -10.45 8.83 5.21
CA ARG A 306 -11.52 7.93 5.65
C ARG A 306 -10.96 6.82 6.56
N LEU A 307 -9.93 6.10 6.11
CA LEU A 307 -9.30 5.02 6.87
C LEU A 307 -8.65 5.54 8.17
N SER A 308 -7.95 6.67 8.08
CA SER A 308 -7.27 7.27 9.23
C SER A 308 -8.23 7.83 10.29
N SER A 309 -9.49 8.13 9.91
CA SER A 309 -10.53 8.61 10.81
C SER A 309 -11.08 7.55 11.76
N GLU A 310 -10.93 6.27 11.42
CA GLU A 310 -11.51 5.15 12.18
C GLU A 310 -10.66 4.78 13.41
N THR A 311 -9.39 5.18 13.43
CA THR A 311 -8.40 4.73 14.42
C THR A 311 -8.72 5.20 15.85
N TRP A 312 -9.02 6.48 16.04
CA TRP A 312 -9.16 7.06 17.37
C TRP A 312 -10.62 7.28 17.80
N GLY A 313 -11.53 7.54 16.87
CA GLY A 313 -12.87 8.03 17.15
C GLY A 313 -12.86 9.50 17.61
N SER A 314 -13.98 9.99 18.10
CA SER A 314 -14.14 11.38 18.61
C SER A 314 -13.70 12.47 17.61
N GLY A 315 -13.63 12.14 16.32
CA GLY A 315 -13.29 13.06 15.24
C GLY A 315 -11.78 13.31 15.03
N LEU A 316 -10.88 12.67 15.77
CA LEU A 316 -9.44 12.80 15.51
C LEU A 316 -9.01 11.89 14.35
N ILE A 317 -8.31 12.49 13.37
CA ILE A 317 -7.62 11.79 12.28
C ILE A 317 -6.14 11.69 12.65
N GLN A 318 -5.56 10.51 12.51
CA GLN A 318 -4.12 10.30 12.63
C GLN A 318 -3.64 9.52 11.42
N ILE A 319 -2.72 10.11 10.67
CA ILE A 319 -2.03 9.47 9.54
C ILE A 319 -0.66 9.04 10.06
N GLU A 320 -0.34 7.77 9.93
CA GLU A 320 1.00 7.25 10.25
C GLU A 320 1.81 7.17 8.96
N GLU A 321 3.01 7.75 8.97
CA GLU A 321 3.92 7.68 7.81
C GLU A 321 4.22 6.23 7.45
N GLY A 322 4.18 5.93 6.14
CA GLY A 322 4.47 4.60 5.62
C GLY A 322 3.35 3.57 5.73
N ASP A 323 2.19 3.92 6.30
CA ASP A 323 1.03 3.01 6.35
C ASP A 323 0.27 2.93 5.04
N PHE A 324 0.55 3.82 4.10
CA PHE A 324 -0.16 3.94 2.83
C PHE A 324 0.83 4.12 1.68
N SER A 325 0.45 3.60 0.52
CA SER A 325 1.16 3.77 -0.74
C SER A 325 0.16 3.83 -1.89
N LEU A 326 0.61 4.31 -3.04
CA LEU A 326 -0.19 4.29 -4.25
C LEU A 326 0.09 3.01 -5.04
N MET A 327 -0.96 2.20 -5.20
CA MET A 327 -0.94 1.06 -6.10
C MET A 327 -1.16 1.54 -7.53
N ARG A 328 -0.38 1.04 -8.46
CA ARG A 328 -0.41 1.42 -9.88
C ARG A 328 -1.14 0.36 -10.70
N TRP A 329 -1.88 0.83 -11.72
CA TRP A 329 -2.63 0.00 -12.63
C TRP A 329 -2.40 0.48 -14.06
N TYR A 330 -2.19 -0.43 -15.00
CA TYR A 330 -2.41 -0.10 -16.40
C TYR A 330 -3.88 -0.16 -16.72
N GLU A 331 -4.40 0.87 -17.39
CA GLU A 331 -5.73 0.89 -17.96
C GLU A 331 -5.61 1.07 -19.47
N TYR A 332 -6.21 0.17 -20.26
CA TYR A 332 -6.18 0.21 -21.70
C TYR A 332 -7.44 -0.44 -22.26
N THR A 333 -7.73 -0.17 -23.55
CA THR A 333 -8.93 -0.67 -24.21
C THR A 333 -8.55 -1.57 -25.38
N LEU A 334 -9.28 -2.66 -25.54
CA LEU A 334 -9.20 -3.52 -26.70
C LEU A 334 -10.58 -3.76 -27.30
N THR A 335 -10.62 -4.06 -28.60
CA THR A 335 -11.85 -4.48 -29.32
C THR A 335 -11.57 -5.81 -30.04
N LEU A 336 -12.48 -6.75 -29.86
CA LEU A 336 -12.47 -8.04 -30.58
C LEU A 336 -13.73 -8.15 -31.42
N GLU A 337 -13.54 -8.38 -32.72
CA GLU A 337 -14.62 -8.69 -33.62
C GLU A 337 -15.22 -10.10 -33.35
N PRO A 338 -16.42 -10.42 -33.84
CA PRO A 338 -17.01 -11.74 -33.66
C PRO A 338 -16.07 -12.88 -34.05
N GLY A 339 -15.82 -13.82 -33.17
CA GLY A 339 -14.92 -14.95 -33.37
C GLY A 339 -13.42 -14.62 -33.45
N GLN A 340 -13.03 -13.35 -33.25
CA GLN A 340 -11.64 -12.95 -33.31
C GLN A 340 -10.85 -13.50 -32.11
N THR A 341 -9.60 -13.88 -32.40
CA THR A 341 -8.57 -14.14 -31.37
C THR A 341 -7.52 -13.05 -31.47
N LEU A 342 -7.01 -12.59 -30.32
CA LEU A 342 -6.04 -11.50 -30.19
C LEU A 342 -5.01 -11.85 -29.13
N LYS A 343 -3.73 -11.60 -29.43
CA LYS A 343 -2.66 -11.70 -28.46
C LYS A 343 -2.47 -10.36 -27.74
N ASN A 344 -2.63 -10.35 -26.42
CA ASN A 344 -2.30 -9.21 -25.57
C ASN A 344 -1.07 -9.54 -24.73
N ALA A 345 -0.15 -8.62 -24.58
CA ALA A 345 0.94 -8.76 -23.62
C ALA A 345 1.07 -7.52 -22.77
N VAL A 346 1.22 -7.72 -21.46
CA VAL A 346 1.47 -6.67 -20.47
C VAL A 346 2.79 -6.97 -19.79
N THR A 347 3.72 -6.01 -19.82
CA THR A 347 5.01 -6.11 -19.13
C THR A 347 5.04 -5.10 -17.99
N ALA A 348 5.46 -5.55 -16.81
CA ALA A 348 5.57 -4.73 -15.60
C ALA A 348 6.84 -5.08 -14.80
N PRO A 349 7.38 -4.14 -14.01
CA PRO A 349 8.53 -4.40 -13.17
C PRO A 349 8.21 -5.36 -12.03
N LEU A 350 9.20 -6.09 -11.54
CA LEU A 350 9.07 -7.00 -10.40
C LEU A 350 9.73 -6.42 -9.14
N TYR A 351 9.03 -6.52 -8.03
CA TYR A 351 9.51 -6.11 -6.71
C TYR A 351 9.37 -7.29 -5.74
N PRO A 352 10.47 -7.93 -5.31
CA PRO A 352 10.38 -8.98 -4.32
C PRO A 352 10.16 -8.43 -2.90
N ALA A 353 9.50 -9.20 -2.06
CA ALA A 353 9.66 -9.05 -0.63
C ALA A 353 11.00 -9.67 -0.21
N ILE A 354 11.79 -8.95 0.59
CA ILE A 354 13.16 -9.35 0.92
C ILE A 354 13.22 -9.76 2.40
N ASP A 355 13.62 -11.02 2.65
CA ASP A 355 13.97 -11.48 3.99
C ASP A 355 15.48 -11.56 4.17
N ALA A 356 16.05 -10.47 4.71
CA ALA A 356 17.46 -10.35 5.02
C ALA A 356 17.90 -11.11 6.29
N GLY A 357 16.98 -11.76 6.99
CA GLY A 357 17.30 -12.63 8.12
C GLY A 357 18.03 -13.89 7.67
N TYR A 358 17.80 -14.34 6.46
CA TYR A 358 18.51 -15.49 5.88
C TYR A 358 19.84 -15.06 5.25
N THR A 359 20.76 -16.03 5.12
CA THR A 359 22.06 -15.83 4.45
C THR A 359 22.30 -16.97 3.44
N PRO A 360 22.35 -16.70 2.13
CA PRO A 360 21.91 -15.46 1.45
C PRO A 360 20.43 -15.14 1.69
N SER A 361 20.02 -13.88 1.43
CA SER A 361 18.64 -13.42 1.59
C SER A 361 17.63 -14.21 0.76
N LEU A 362 16.37 -14.18 1.20
CA LEU A 362 15.25 -14.71 0.44
C LEU A 362 14.51 -13.56 -0.27
N TYR A 363 14.14 -13.81 -1.54
CA TYR A 363 13.42 -12.88 -2.39
C TYR A 363 12.11 -13.55 -2.82
N SER A 364 11.00 -13.11 -2.23
CA SER A 364 9.68 -13.70 -2.47
C SER A 364 8.87 -12.84 -3.43
N TYR A 365 8.29 -13.48 -4.42
CA TYR A 365 7.45 -12.88 -5.46
C TYR A 365 6.03 -13.39 -5.32
N THR A 366 5.06 -12.50 -5.49
CA THR A 366 3.64 -12.84 -5.49
C THR A 366 2.99 -12.28 -6.75
N TYR A 367 2.24 -13.12 -7.45
CA TYR A 367 1.43 -12.73 -8.59
C TYR A 367 -0.02 -13.16 -8.36
N LEU A 368 -0.93 -12.17 -8.40
CA LEU A 368 -2.34 -12.39 -8.14
C LEU A 368 -3.02 -12.97 -9.38
N LEU A 369 -3.52 -14.17 -9.26
CA LEU A 369 -4.30 -14.86 -10.29
C LEU A 369 -5.81 -14.59 -10.15
N SER A 370 -6.23 -14.13 -8.97
CA SER A 370 -7.65 -13.86 -8.67
C SER A 370 -8.34 -12.91 -9.65
N PRO A 371 -7.70 -11.84 -10.19
CA PRO A 371 -8.34 -10.99 -11.20
C PRO A 371 -8.76 -11.73 -12.48
N ALA A 372 -8.03 -12.78 -12.86
CA ALA A 372 -8.41 -13.58 -14.02
C ALA A 372 -9.68 -14.41 -13.84
N LYS A 373 -10.16 -14.59 -12.62
CA LYS A 373 -11.44 -15.26 -12.30
C LYS A 373 -12.65 -14.46 -12.81
N THR A 374 -12.46 -13.19 -13.19
CA THR A 374 -13.51 -12.35 -13.80
C THR A 374 -13.80 -12.66 -15.25
N TRP A 375 -12.93 -13.41 -15.94
CA TRP A 375 -13.16 -13.82 -17.31
C TRP A 375 -14.22 -14.92 -17.42
N ALA A 376 -15.03 -14.88 -18.47
CA ALA A 376 -16.08 -15.88 -18.70
C ALA A 376 -15.56 -17.32 -18.71
N GLN A 377 -14.33 -17.51 -19.20
CA GLN A 377 -13.62 -18.77 -19.17
C GLN A 377 -12.12 -18.50 -19.18
N PHE A 378 -11.37 -19.35 -18.49
CA PHE A 378 -9.91 -19.35 -18.48
C PHE A 378 -9.38 -20.75 -18.84
N GLY A 379 -8.47 -20.80 -19.80
CA GLY A 379 -7.84 -22.02 -20.30
C GLY A 379 -6.52 -22.32 -19.62
N GLU A 380 -5.51 -22.66 -20.42
CA GLU A 380 -4.18 -23.08 -19.92
C GLU A 380 -3.39 -21.90 -19.32
N LEU A 381 -2.74 -22.14 -18.19
CA LEU A 381 -1.77 -21.24 -17.58
C LEU A 381 -0.37 -21.85 -17.67
N GLU A 382 0.53 -21.19 -18.38
CA GLU A 382 1.96 -21.50 -18.38
C GLU A 382 2.72 -20.45 -17.59
N VAL A 383 3.65 -20.89 -16.73
CA VAL A 383 4.52 -20.02 -15.93
C VAL A 383 5.97 -20.38 -16.23
N VAL A 384 6.77 -19.36 -16.56
CA VAL A 384 8.21 -19.50 -16.78
C VAL A 384 8.92 -18.50 -15.86
N VAL A 385 9.84 -19.00 -15.04
CA VAL A 385 10.73 -18.17 -14.21
C VAL A 385 12.14 -18.29 -14.80
N LYS A 386 12.56 -17.24 -15.51
CA LYS A 386 13.92 -17.13 -16.08
C LYS A 386 14.83 -16.55 -15.01
N THR A 387 15.75 -17.37 -14.50
CA THR A 387 16.63 -16.97 -13.40
C THR A 387 17.85 -17.87 -13.29
N PRO A 388 19.02 -17.35 -12.91
CA PRO A 388 20.17 -18.16 -12.54
C PRO A 388 20.10 -18.67 -11.08
N TYR A 389 19.13 -18.19 -10.29
CA TYR A 389 19.00 -18.45 -8.86
C TYR A 389 18.23 -19.73 -8.55
N TYR A 390 18.23 -20.12 -7.28
CA TYR A 390 17.55 -21.30 -6.79
C TYR A 390 16.15 -20.93 -6.29
N MET A 391 15.14 -21.64 -6.76
CA MET A 391 13.79 -21.59 -6.18
C MET A 391 13.78 -22.44 -4.91
N THR A 392 13.63 -21.79 -3.77
CA THR A 392 13.67 -22.44 -2.44
C THR A 392 12.28 -22.84 -1.96
N GLU A 393 11.24 -22.12 -2.44
CA GLU A 393 9.86 -22.36 -2.07
C GLU A 393 8.93 -21.97 -3.22
N SER A 394 7.78 -22.62 -3.32
CA SER A 394 6.69 -22.30 -4.24
C SER A 394 5.35 -22.58 -3.58
N GLY A 395 4.39 -21.65 -3.74
CA GLY A 395 3.02 -21.79 -3.24
C GLY A 395 2.14 -22.71 -4.10
N ILE A 396 2.61 -23.05 -5.31
CA ILE A 396 1.94 -23.99 -6.23
C ILE A 396 2.92 -25.10 -6.55
N ASP A 397 2.50 -26.35 -6.37
CA ASP A 397 3.32 -27.50 -6.69
C ASP A 397 3.44 -27.73 -8.20
N GLY A 398 4.51 -28.39 -8.62
CA GLY A 398 4.69 -28.86 -10.00
C GLY A 398 5.70 -28.05 -10.84
N PHE A 399 6.40 -27.08 -10.28
CA PHE A 399 7.52 -26.45 -10.95
C PHE A 399 8.60 -27.47 -11.29
N THR A 400 9.06 -27.45 -12.54
CA THR A 400 10.18 -28.25 -13.03
C THR A 400 11.36 -27.34 -13.35
N LYS A 401 12.57 -27.77 -12.94
CA LYS A 401 13.80 -27.06 -13.28
C LYS A 401 14.11 -27.23 -14.78
N THR A 402 14.47 -26.13 -15.43
CA THR A 402 14.88 -26.06 -16.84
C THR A 402 16.31 -25.52 -16.95
N ASP A 403 16.90 -25.50 -18.15
CA ASP A 403 18.24 -24.95 -18.36
C ASP A 403 18.36 -23.46 -18.03
N GLY A 404 17.24 -22.70 -18.07
CA GLY A 404 17.22 -21.26 -17.84
C GLY A 404 16.39 -20.84 -16.62
N GLY A 405 16.02 -21.76 -15.72
CA GLY A 405 15.21 -21.46 -14.55
C GLY A 405 14.17 -22.52 -14.22
N TYR A 406 12.89 -22.15 -14.19
CA TYR A 406 11.79 -23.04 -13.78
C TYR A 406 10.57 -22.85 -14.66
N ALA A 407 9.78 -23.91 -14.84
CA ALA A 407 8.53 -23.88 -15.61
C ALA A 407 7.42 -24.67 -14.91
N LEU A 408 6.18 -24.23 -15.09
CA LEU A 408 4.97 -24.86 -14.60
C LEU A 408 3.87 -24.71 -15.65
N THR A 409 3.07 -25.76 -15.88
CA THR A 409 1.88 -25.70 -16.75
C THR A 409 0.69 -26.25 -15.98
N LEU A 410 -0.41 -25.48 -15.99
CA LEU A 410 -1.67 -25.82 -15.34
C LEU A 410 -2.81 -25.81 -16.35
N PRO A 411 -3.79 -26.71 -16.25
CA PRO A 411 -4.93 -26.76 -17.18
C PRO A 411 -5.97 -25.65 -16.97
N GLY A 412 -5.73 -24.76 -16.03
CA GLY A 412 -6.60 -23.63 -15.65
C GLY A 412 -6.04 -22.85 -14.51
N LEU A 413 -6.81 -21.88 -13.98
CA LEU A 413 -6.42 -21.11 -12.80
C LEU A 413 -6.43 -21.99 -11.55
N PRO A 414 -5.37 -21.95 -10.72
CA PRO A 414 -5.37 -22.59 -9.42
C PRO A 414 -6.23 -21.81 -8.42
N GLU A 415 -6.52 -22.43 -7.27
CA GLU A 415 -7.27 -21.79 -6.20
C GLU A 415 -6.43 -20.70 -5.48
N SER A 416 -5.13 -20.96 -5.32
CA SER A 416 -4.19 -20.07 -4.66
C SER A 416 -3.53 -19.09 -5.62
N GLU A 417 -3.07 -17.96 -5.10
CA GLU A 417 -2.21 -17.03 -5.84
C GLU A 417 -0.84 -17.66 -6.12
N LEU A 418 -0.18 -17.20 -7.18
CA LEU A 418 1.14 -17.68 -7.53
C LEU A 418 2.20 -17.00 -6.66
N THR A 419 2.89 -17.79 -5.86
CA THR A 419 4.02 -17.32 -5.06
C THR A 419 5.23 -18.20 -5.29
N PHE A 420 6.43 -17.61 -5.32
CA PHE A 420 7.68 -18.34 -5.31
C PHE A 420 8.78 -17.51 -4.66
N THR A 421 9.77 -18.21 -4.08
CA THR A 421 10.90 -17.59 -3.40
C THR A 421 12.21 -18.03 -4.04
N LEU A 422 13.06 -17.05 -4.34
CA LEU A 422 14.38 -17.26 -4.92
C LEU A 422 15.48 -16.91 -3.91
N SER A 423 16.63 -17.55 -4.04
CA SER A 423 17.85 -17.24 -3.30
C SER A 423 19.10 -17.56 -4.12
N GLU A 424 20.23 -16.94 -3.78
CA GLU A 424 21.55 -17.28 -4.38
C GLU A 424 22.04 -18.68 -3.98
N SER A 425 21.44 -19.29 -2.95
CA SER A 425 21.77 -20.64 -2.46
C SER A 425 20.54 -21.53 -2.47
N GLU A 426 20.73 -22.81 -2.82
CA GLU A 426 19.68 -23.83 -2.68
C GLU A 426 19.29 -24.08 -1.23
N THR A 427 20.20 -23.81 -0.28
CA THR A 427 20.00 -24.02 1.15
C THR A 427 20.39 -22.78 1.95
N PRO A 428 19.63 -21.68 1.84
CA PRO A 428 19.91 -20.46 2.61
C PRO A 428 19.81 -20.75 4.11
N GLN A 429 20.73 -20.20 4.89
CA GLN A 429 20.78 -20.43 6.31
C GLN A 429 19.84 -19.50 7.05
N PRO A 430 18.97 -20.00 7.91
CA PRO A 430 18.06 -19.19 8.70
C PRO A 430 18.84 -18.29 9.68
N PRO A 431 18.21 -17.21 10.17
CA PRO A 431 18.85 -16.32 11.14
C PRO A 431 19.31 -17.10 12.36
N LYS A 432 20.58 -16.87 12.75
CA LYS A 432 21.09 -17.46 13.99
C LYS A 432 20.38 -16.78 15.16
N TRP A 433 19.76 -17.56 16.02
CA TRP A 433 19.04 -17.06 17.21
C TRP A 433 19.91 -16.19 18.13
N SER A 434 21.25 -16.23 17.98
CA SER A 434 22.21 -15.38 18.70
C SER A 434 22.18 -13.90 18.26
N SER A 435 21.55 -13.56 17.14
CA SER A 435 21.35 -12.17 16.71
C SER A 435 20.02 -11.55 17.17
N LEU A 436 19.08 -12.35 17.67
CA LEU A 436 18.03 -11.80 18.50
C LEU A 436 18.72 -11.19 19.73
N TYR A 437 18.63 -9.87 19.87
CA TYR A 437 19.05 -9.12 21.04
C TYR A 437 18.84 -10.00 22.28
N ILE A 438 19.92 -10.49 22.88
CA ILE A 438 19.87 -11.10 24.19
C ILE A 438 19.41 -9.96 25.08
N MET A 439 18.10 -9.98 25.44
CA MET A 439 17.61 -9.07 26.47
C MET A 439 18.59 -9.20 27.63
N PRO A 440 19.13 -8.08 28.15
CA PRO A 440 20.06 -8.15 29.26
C PRO A 440 19.49 -9.11 30.30
N THR A 441 20.32 -9.98 30.85
CA THR A 441 19.90 -11.03 31.81
C THR A 441 19.05 -10.43 32.93
N GLU A 442 19.30 -9.17 33.26
CA GLU A 442 18.56 -8.34 34.22
C GLU A 442 17.10 -8.13 33.80
N PHE A 443 16.83 -7.94 32.49
CA PHE A 443 15.47 -7.78 31.98
C PHE A 443 14.68 -9.09 32.01
N ILE A 444 15.34 -10.20 31.75
CA ILE A 444 14.74 -11.56 31.85
C ILE A 444 14.41 -11.86 33.32
N ILE A 445 15.27 -11.48 34.25
CA ILE A 445 15.04 -11.65 35.69
C ILE A 445 13.87 -10.78 36.16
N VAL A 446 13.80 -9.53 35.72
CA VAL A 446 12.68 -8.62 36.05
C VAL A 446 11.37 -9.15 35.47
N MET A 447 11.34 -9.58 34.23
CA MET A 447 10.14 -10.19 33.62
C MET A 447 9.71 -11.48 34.34
N ALA A 448 10.64 -12.32 34.71
CA ALA A 448 10.35 -13.54 35.48
C ALA A 448 9.81 -13.18 36.89
N ALA A 449 10.35 -12.18 37.55
CA ALA A 449 9.86 -11.70 38.85
C ALA A 449 8.46 -11.09 38.76
N VAL A 450 8.17 -10.30 37.71
CA VAL A 450 6.83 -9.74 37.45
C VAL A 450 5.82 -10.84 37.14
N LEU A 451 6.17 -11.82 36.33
CA LEU A 451 5.30 -12.97 36.04
C LEU A 451 5.03 -13.84 37.27
N ALA A 452 6.04 -13.99 38.14
CA ALA A 452 5.88 -14.69 39.42
C ALA A 452 4.97 -13.91 40.39
N ALA A 453 5.12 -12.60 40.48
CA ALA A 453 4.27 -11.72 41.30
C ALA A 453 2.81 -11.70 40.82
N VAL A 454 2.58 -11.61 39.51
CA VAL A 454 1.23 -11.73 38.91
C VAL A 454 0.63 -13.13 39.14
N GLY A 455 1.44 -14.18 39.05
CA GLY A 455 1.00 -15.54 39.34
C GLY A 455 0.54 -15.71 40.81
N VAL A 456 1.24 -15.11 41.76
CA VAL A 456 0.85 -15.12 43.17
C VAL A 456 -0.41 -14.29 43.43
N ALA A 457 -0.57 -13.12 42.78
CA ALA A 457 -1.73 -12.27 42.94
C ALA A 457 -3.04 -12.83 42.32
N VAL A 458 -2.93 -13.82 41.43
CA VAL A 458 -4.08 -14.51 40.81
C VAL A 458 -4.48 -15.76 41.64
N PHE A 459 -3.61 -16.22 42.57
CA PHE A 459 -3.85 -17.38 43.41
C PHE A 459 -4.18 -17.06 44.88
N LEU A 460 -4.10 -15.78 45.27
CA LEU A 460 -4.63 -15.24 46.53
C LEU A 460 -5.96 -14.50 46.27
#